data_456464bd7a1eb0994750446eac32e704
#
_entry.id   456464bd7a1eb0994750446eac32e704
#
_cell.length_a   1.000
_cell.length_b   1.000
_cell.length_c   1.000
_cell.angle_alpha   90.00
_cell.angle_beta   90.00
_cell.angle_gamma   90.00
#
_symmetry.space_group_name_H-M   'P 1'
#
loop_
_entity.id
_entity.type
_entity.pdbx_description
1 polymer ?
#
loop_
_entity_poly.entity_id
_entity_poly.type
_entity_poly.pdbx_seq_one_letter_code
_entity_poly.pdbx_strand_id
1 'polypeptide(L)'
;MPIPSRAARPAVRDATAVMVTALFMLCGPAGESSQAAEKPAEVRVWPCRLVVRPTLLGVIEEGWKRSPTLRQQCEDLGAARAVIVLAWGKTDSQSHATTQIQRDSGGVVAARVTIPPVHNALELVAHELEHVLETVRGMDHEAESRRRSSGVWRAFGGFETGGAIEAGRRVWKEANSAPERQ
;
A
#
# COMPACT_ATOMS: atom_id res chain seq x y z
N MET A 1 8.24 -33.06 42.56
CA MET A 1 8.46 -32.19 41.41
C MET A 1 7.88 -30.81 41.77
N PRO A 2 8.68 -29.75 41.90
CA PRO A 2 8.16 -28.42 42.24
C PRO A 2 7.69 -27.68 41.03
N ILE A 3 6.57 -26.94 41.18
CA ILE A 3 5.90 -26.10 40.20
C ILE A 3 6.66 -24.78 40.05
N PRO A 4 7.00 -24.29 38.86
CA PRO A 4 7.68 -23.01 38.72
C PRO A 4 6.70 -21.82 38.89
N SER A 5 7.21 -20.84 39.61
CA SER A 5 6.63 -19.59 40.01
C SER A 5 6.26 -18.70 38.82
N ARG A 6 5.10 -18.07 38.97
CA ARG A 6 4.48 -17.09 38.07
C ARG A 6 5.29 -15.80 38.04
N ALA A 7 5.94 -15.49 36.93
CA ALA A 7 6.63 -14.22 36.72
C ALA A 7 5.63 -13.05 36.55
N ALA A 8 5.87 -11.97 37.28
CA ALA A 8 5.10 -10.75 37.29
C ALA A 8 5.22 -9.98 35.95
N ARG A 9 4.09 -9.47 35.46
CA ARG A 9 4.02 -8.58 34.30
C ARG A 9 4.51 -7.19 34.68
N PRO A 10 5.33 -6.51 33.86
CA PRO A 10 5.68 -5.12 34.09
C PRO A 10 4.51 -4.19 33.75
N ALA A 11 4.28 -3.21 34.63
CA ALA A 11 3.28 -2.17 34.47
C ALA A 11 3.64 -1.25 33.29
N VAL A 12 2.67 -0.98 32.44
CA VAL A 12 2.74 0.01 31.38
C VAL A 12 2.68 1.40 32.04
N ARG A 13 3.73 2.19 31.85
CA ARG A 13 3.81 3.58 32.29
C ARG A 13 3.08 4.49 31.31
N ASP A 14 2.19 5.32 31.86
CA ASP A 14 1.44 6.35 31.16
C ASP A 14 2.36 7.33 30.42
N ALA A 15 2.07 7.54 29.13
CA ALA A 15 2.74 8.54 28.31
C ALA A 15 2.11 9.91 28.57
N THR A 16 2.90 10.79 29.19
CA THR A 16 2.55 12.18 29.47
C THR A 16 2.40 12.97 28.17
N ALA A 17 1.24 13.61 28.00
CA ALA A 17 0.98 14.52 26.89
C ALA A 17 1.85 15.78 27.01
N VAL A 18 2.68 16.04 26.01
CA VAL A 18 3.43 17.29 25.87
C VAL A 18 2.57 18.30 25.13
N MET A 19 2.12 19.30 25.84
CA MET A 19 1.40 20.47 25.33
C MET A 19 2.42 21.43 24.70
N VAL A 20 2.44 21.54 23.38
CA VAL A 20 3.29 22.53 22.68
C VAL A 20 2.48 23.83 22.54
N THR A 21 2.86 24.83 23.35
CA THR A 21 2.34 26.20 23.26
C THR A 21 3.06 26.90 22.11
N ALA A 22 2.36 27.17 21.02
CA ALA A 22 2.86 27.98 19.91
C ALA A 22 2.73 29.48 20.24
N LEU A 23 3.87 30.14 20.39
CA LEU A 23 3.98 31.60 20.55
C LEU A 23 3.89 32.25 19.18
N PHE A 24 2.77 32.95 18.90
CA PHE A 24 2.63 33.79 17.73
C PHE A 24 3.38 35.09 17.92
N MET A 25 4.42 35.34 17.11
CA MET A 25 4.98 36.67 16.91
C MET A 25 4.51 37.20 15.56
N LEU A 26 3.82 38.33 15.64
CA LEU A 26 3.35 39.17 14.56
C LEU A 26 4.49 39.97 13.91
N CYS A 27 4.25 40.29 12.65
CA CYS A 27 4.72 41.41 11.82
C CYS A 27 5.63 41.07 10.65
N GLY A 28 5.05 41.12 9.47
CA GLY A 28 5.72 41.33 8.20
C GLY A 28 4.67 41.64 7.10
N PRO A 29 4.90 42.63 6.23
CA PRO A 29 3.87 43.22 5.38
C PRO A 29 3.43 42.35 4.22
N ALA A 30 2.19 42.55 3.85
CA ALA A 30 1.41 41.92 2.77
C ALA A 30 2.17 41.84 1.43
N GLY A 31 2.54 40.59 1.09
CA GLY A 31 2.67 40.18 -0.28
C GLY A 31 1.46 39.30 -0.57
N GLU A 32 0.45 39.80 -1.27
CA GLU A 32 -0.67 38.99 -1.76
C GLU A 32 -0.15 38.00 -2.79
N SER A 33 0.43 36.91 -2.32
CA SER A 33 0.53 35.69 -3.10
C SER A 33 -0.88 35.13 -3.17
N SER A 34 -1.55 35.38 -4.29
CA SER A 34 -2.76 34.67 -4.71
C SER A 34 -2.40 33.18 -4.85
N GLN A 35 -2.37 32.47 -3.73
CA GLN A 35 -2.46 31.01 -3.74
C GLN A 35 -3.89 30.72 -4.19
N ALA A 36 -4.03 30.47 -5.51
CA ALA A 36 -5.22 29.83 -6.03
C ALA A 36 -5.48 28.63 -5.12
N ALA A 37 -6.56 28.69 -4.36
CA ALA A 37 -6.97 27.61 -3.46
C ALA A 37 -7.10 26.36 -4.33
N GLU A 38 -6.12 25.49 -4.25
CA GLU A 38 -6.11 24.21 -4.93
C GLU A 38 -7.34 23.47 -4.43
N LYS A 39 -8.31 23.29 -5.33
CA LYS A 39 -9.58 22.63 -5.04
C LYS A 39 -9.23 21.30 -4.37
N PRO A 40 -9.76 21.00 -3.17
CA PRO A 40 -9.41 19.77 -2.47
C PRO A 40 -9.62 18.61 -3.44
N ALA A 41 -8.54 17.87 -3.70
CA ALA A 41 -8.56 16.75 -4.63
C ALA A 41 -9.63 15.77 -4.16
N GLU A 42 -10.60 15.52 -5.03
CA GLU A 42 -11.70 14.59 -4.76
C GLU A 42 -11.10 13.21 -4.47
N VAL A 43 -11.10 12.81 -3.20
CA VAL A 43 -10.60 11.51 -2.77
C VAL A 43 -11.62 10.47 -3.23
N ARG A 44 -11.37 9.86 -4.37
CA ARG A 44 -12.21 8.78 -4.88
C ARG A 44 -11.94 7.52 -4.06
N VAL A 45 -12.94 7.10 -3.30
CA VAL A 45 -12.86 5.84 -2.54
C VAL A 45 -13.30 4.71 -3.47
N TRP A 46 -12.38 3.81 -3.78
CA TRP A 46 -12.65 2.60 -4.54
C TRP A 46 -13.35 1.54 -3.65
N PRO A 47 -14.04 0.55 -4.23
CA PRO A 47 -14.70 -0.51 -3.46
C PRO A 47 -13.77 -1.21 -2.47
N CYS A 48 -12.48 -1.26 -2.78
CA CYS A 48 -11.42 -1.86 -1.97
C CYS A 48 -10.78 -0.91 -0.94
N ARG A 49 -11.43 0.20 -0.56
CA ARG A 49 -10.82 1.20 0.33
C ARG A 49 -9.43 1.67 -0.14
N LEU A 50 -9.28 1.78 -1.43
CA LEU A 50 -8.07 2.25 -2.07
C LEU A 50 -8.10 3.78 -2.12
N VAL A 51 -7.17 4.41 -1.41
CA VAL A 51 -6.96 5.86 -1.42
C VAL A 51 -5.86 6.14 -2.45
N VAL A 52 -6.24 6.68 -3.59
CA VAL A 52 -5.31 6.98 -4.69
C VAL A 52 -5.03 8.46 -4.74
N ARG A 53 -3.75 8.85 -4.77
CA ARG A 53 -3.39 10.25 -5.00
C ARG A 53 -3.79 10.69 -6.40
N PRO A 54 -4.25 11.97 -6.59
CA PRO A 54 -4.83 12.44 -7.86
C PRO A 54 -3.97 12.16 -9.09
N THR A 55 -2.66 12.28 -8.94
CA THR A 55 -1.69 12.08 -10.03
C THR A 55 -1.57 10.61 -10.51
N LEU A 56 -2.02 9.65 -9.70
CA LEU A 56 -2.02 8.22 -10.05
C LEU A 56 -3.41 7.74 -10.48
N LEU A 57 -4.43 8.56 -10.27
CA LEU A 57 -5.83 8.18 -10.47
C LEU A 57 -6.11 7.66 -11.89
N GLY A 58 -5.61 8.37 -12.92
CA GLY A 58 -5.83 7.98 -14.31
C GLY A 58 -5.28 6.59 -14.64
N VAL A 59 -4.14 6.21 -14.07
CA VAL A 59 -3.54 4.87 -14.25
C VAL A 59 -4.45 3.80 -13.65
N ILE A 60 -4.96 4.06 -12.45
CA ILE A 60 -5.85 3.10 -11.77
C ILE A 60 -7.20 2.99 -12.46
N GLU A 61 -7.77 4.10 -12.91
CA GLU A 61 -9.04 4.10 -13.65
C GLU A 61 -8.96 3.31 -14.95
N GLU A 62 -7.87 3.48 -15.69
CA GLU A 62 -7.66 2.73 -16.92
C GLU A 62 -7.49 1.24 -16.64
N GLY A 63 -6.67 0.89 -15.65
CA GLY A 63 -6.52 -0.50 -15.22
C GLY A 63 -7.84 -1.11 -14.76
N TRP A 64 -8.63 -0.36 -13.98
CA TRP A 64 -9.94 -0.80 -13.50
C TRP A 64 -10.91 -1.14 -14.64
N LYS A 65 -10.91 -0.32 -15.68
CA LYS A 65 -11.79 -0.55 -16.86
C LYS A 65 -11.41 -1.82 -17.60
N ARG A 66 -10.12 -2.07 -17.75
CA ARG A 66 -9.61 -3.10 -18.66
C ARG A 66 -9.23 -4.41 -17.99
N SER A 67 -8.79 -4.37 -16.72
CA SER A 67 -8.26 -5.56 -16.04
C SER A 67 -9.28 -6.20 -15.10
N PRO A 68 -9.81 -7.38 -15.43
CA PRO A 68 -10.58 -8.19 -14.49
C PRO A 68 -9.75 -8.63 -13.28
N THR A 69 -8.45 -8.89 -13.47
CA THR A 69 -7.56 -9.27 -12.37
C THR A 69 -7.44 -8.15 -11.34
N LEU A 70 -7.25 -6.90 -11.77
CA LEU A 70 -7.18 -5.76 -10.84
C LEU A 70 -8.51 -5.57 -10.09
N ARG A 71 -9.66 -5.76 -10.75
CA ARG A 71 -10.96 -5.70 -10.09
C ARG A 71 -11.09 -6.79 -9.02
N GLN A 72 -10.69 -8.02 -9.32
CA GLN A 72 -10.73 -9.13 -8.37
C GLN A 72 -9.83 -8.89 -7.16
N GLN A 73 -8.59 -8.41 -7.38
CA GLN A 73 -7.69 -8.03 -6.28
C GLN A 73 -8.35 -6.99 -5.37
N CYS A 74 -9.00 -5.99 -5.97
CA CYS A 74 -9.68 -4.95 -5.21
C CYS A 74 -10.88 -5.50 -4.41
N GLU A 75 -11.67 -6.40 -4.98
CA GLU A 75 -12.78 -7.06 -4.28
C GLU A 75 -12.28 -7.87 -3.08
N ASP A 76 -11.24 -8.67 -3.26
CA ASP A 76 -10.63 -9.48 -2.20
C ASP A 76 -10.07 -8.60 -1.07
N LEU A 77 -9.38 -7.50 -1.42
CA LEU A 77 -8.86 -6.53 -0.44
C LEU A 77 -10.00 -5.82 0.32
N GLY A 78 -11.08 -5.50 -0.39
CA GLY A 78 -12.29 -4.92 0.20
C GLY A 78 -12.97 -5.86 1.19
N ALA A 79 -13.11 -7.12 0.85
CA ALA A 79 -13.66 -8.17 1.71
C ALA A 79 -12.83 -8.34 2.99
N ALA A 80 -11.52 -8.22 2.87
CA ALA A 80 -10.58 -8.26 4.00
C ALA A 80 -10.50 -6.96 4.80
N ARG A 81 -11.23 -5.92 4.41
CA ARG A 81 -11.22 -4.58 5.03
C ARG A 81 -9.83 -3.91 5.02
N ALA A 82 -8.95 -4.32 4.14
CA ALA A 82 -7.65 -3.68 4.00
C ALA A 82 -7.78 -2.22 3.54
N VAL A 83 -6.97 -1.34 4.11
CA VAL A 83 -6.90 0.08 3.73
C VAL A 83 -5.56 0.31 3.03
N ILE A 84 -5.60 0.80 1.80
CA ILE A 84 -4.41 0.93 0.97
C ILE A 84 -4.27 2.36 0.47
N VAL A 85 -3.11 2.94 0.68
CA VAL A 85 -2.75 4.26 0.15
C VAL A 85 -1.76 4.07 -0.99
N LEU A 86 -2.17 4.45 -2.20
CA LEU A 86 -1.32 4.47 -3.39
C LEU A 86 -0.80 5.88 -3.67
N ALA A 87 0.49 6.01 -3.88
CA ALA A 87 1.12 7.29 -4.21
C ALA A 87 2.32 7.11 -5.15
N TRP A 88 2.56 8.13 -5.99
CA TRP A 88 3.86 8.28 -6.63
C TRP A 88 4.92 8.61 -5.58
N GLY A 89 6.12 8.10 -5.78
CA GLY A 89 7.23 8.43 -4.91
C GLY A 89 8.56 7.92 -5.43
N LYS A 90 9.62 8.38 -4.77
CA LYS A 90 10.95 7.80 -4.96
C LYS A 90 11.04 6.53 -4.12
N THR A 91 11.59 5.50 -4.71
CA THR A 91 11.96 4.25 -4.05
C THR A 91 13.47 4.11 -4.07
N ASP A 92 14.04 3.28 -3.23
CA ASP A 92 15.49 3.04 -3.18
C ASP A 92 16.03 2.49 -4.50
N SER A 93 15.15 1.87 -5.28
CA SER A 93 15.40 1.45 -6.65
C SER A 93 14.43 2.19 -7.57
N GLN A 94 14.94 2.91 -8.59
CA GLN A 94 14.11 3.70 -9.52
C GLN A 94 13.11 2.85 -10.33
N SER A 95 13.27 1.54 -10.35
CA SER A 95 12.46 0.62 -11.16
C SER A 95 11.52 -0.28 -10.34
N HIS A 96 11.55 -0.19 -9.01
CA HIS A 96 10.76 -1.06 -8.15
C HIS A 96 9.81 -0.24 -7.29
N ALA A 97 8.58 -0.72 -7.16
CA ALA A 97 7.64 -0.19 -6.19
C ALA A 97 8.01 -0.70 -4.77
N THR A 98 7.40 -0.14 -3.76
CA THR A 98 7.58 -0.59 -2.38
C THR A 98 6.25 -0.60 -1.65
N THR A 99 6.02 -1.65 -0.87
CA THR A 99 4.85 -1.77 0.01
C THR A 99 5.29 -1.85 1.46
N GLN A 100 4.74 -0.95 2.27
CA GLN A 100 4.85 -1.00 3.72
C GLN A 100 3.51 -1.45 4.29
N ILE A 101 3.51 -2.56 5.01
CA ILE A 101 2.30 -3.18 5.55
C ILE A 101 2.34 -3.10 7.07
N GLN A 102 1.22 -2.69 7.66
CA GLN A 102 0.98 -2.70 9.10
C GLN A 102 -0.29 -3.49 9.39
N ARG A 103 -0.26 -4.26 10.46
CA ARG A 103 -1.42 -4.98 10.96
C ARG A 103 -1.73 -4.49 12.37
N ASP A 104 -2.96 -4.06 12.61
CA ASP A 104 -3.39 -3.68 13.93
C ASP A 104 -3.75 -4.90 14.80
N SER A 105 -4.07 -4.66 16.07
CA SER A 105 -4.48 -5.71 17.03
C SER A 105 -5.82 -6.37 16.67
N GLY A 106 -6.64 -5.72 15.84
CA GLY A 106 -7.89 -6.24 15.30
C GLY A 106 -7.72 -7.06 14.02
N GLY A 107 -6.48 -7.19 13.52
CA GLY A 107 -6.16 -7.92 12.30
C GLY A 107 -6.38 -7.12 11.01
N VAL A 108 -6.79 -5.84 11.11
CA VAL A 108 -6.91 -4.96 9.95
C VAL A 108 -5.53 -4.68 9.37
N VAL A 109 -5.43 -4.80 8.07
CA VAL A 109 -4.20 -4.50 7.33
C VAL A 109 -4.29 -3.10 6.76
N ALA A 110 -3.29 -2.27 7.05
CA ALA A 110 -3.07 -1.00 6.39
C ALA A 110 -1.79 -1.07 5.57
N ALA A 111 -1.85 -0.64 4.32
CA ALA A 111 -0.70 -0.66 3.43
C ALA A 111 -0.46 0.71 2.80
N ARG A 112 0.81 1.09 2.70
CA ARG A 112 1.26 2.21 1.87
C ARG A 112 2.07 1.64 0.71
N VAL A 113 1.59 1.88 -0.48
CA VAL A 113 2.23 1.47 -1.73
C VAL A 113 2.81 2.70 -2.41
N THR A 114 4.11 2.70 -2.64
CA THR A 114 4.82 3.77 -3.34
C THR A 114 5.28 3.26 -4.69
N ILE A 115 4.81 3.91 -5.75
CA ILE A 115 5.10 3.55 -7.14
C ILE A 115 6.07 4.59 -7.72
N PRO A 116 7.18 4.21 -8.33
CA PRO A 116 8.02 5.13 -9.09
C PRO A 116 7.30 5.57 -10.38
N PRO A 117 7.57 6.79 -10.89
CA PRO A 117 6.95 7.28 -12.13
C PRO A 117 7.53 6.58 -13.36
N VAL A 118 7.02 5.40 -13.67
CA VAL A 118 7.44 4.55 -14.80
C VAL A 118 6.26 4.18 -15.69
N HIS A 119 6.56 3.78 -16.94
CA HIS A 119 5.52 3.46 -17.93
C HIS A 119 4.68 2.22 -17.59
N ASN A 120 5.25 1.27 -16.85
CA ASN A 120 4.57 0.05 -16.38
C ASN A 120 4.00 0.18 -14.97
N ALA A 121 3.65 1.40 -14.54
CA ALA A 121 3.15 1.66 -13.19
C ALA A 121 1.95 0.78 -12.79
N LEU A 122 1.07 0.46 -13.73
CA LEU A 122 -0.09 -0.42 -13.48
C LEU A 122 0.33 -1.85 -13.14
N GLU A 123 1.35 -2.38 -13.81
CA GLU A 123 1.97 -3.67 -13.48
C GLU A 123 2.49 -3.67 -12.05
N LEU A 124 3.22 -2.62 -11.67
CA LEU A 124 3.76 -2.48 -10.33
C LEU A 124 2.66 -2.34 -9.27
N VAL A 125 1.61 -1.58 -9.56
CA VAL A 125 0.45 -1.48 -8.65
C VAL A 125 -0.14 -2.86 -8.37
N ALA A 126 -0.44 -3.64 -9.41
CA ALA A 126 -1.05 -4.96 -9.24
C ALA A 126 -0.12 -5.94 -8.52
N HIS A 127 1.16 -5.86 -8.77
CA HIS A 127 2.20 -6.61 -8.07
C HIS A 127 2.20 -6.29 -6.56
N GLU A 128 2.23 -5.03 -6.18
CA GLU A 128 2.23 -4.63 -4.78
C GLU A 128 0.90 -4.94 -4.07
N LEU A 129 -0.23 -4.83 -4.78
CA LEU A 129 -1.53 -5.23 -4.23
C LEU A 129 -1.58 -6.73 -3.93
N GLU A 130 -0.90 -7.58 -4.72
CA GLU A 130 -0.82 -9.02 -4.44
C GLU A 130 -0.04 -9.29 -3.15
N HIS A 131 1.06 -8.58 -2.88
CA HIS A 131 1.76 -8.70 -1.60
C HIS A 131 0.87 -8.34 -0.40
N VAL A 132 0.00 -7.34 -0.56
CA VAL A 132 -0.99 -7.02 0.48
C VAL A 132 -2.00 -8.15 0.63
N LEU A 133 -2.48 -8.73 -0.46
CA LEU A 133 -3.40 -9.88 -0.44
C LEU A 133 -2.78 -11.12 0.20
N GLU A 134 -1.54 -11.44 -0.14
CA GLU A 134 -0.79 -12.54 0.48
C GLU A 134 -0.70 -12.35 2.00
N THR A 135 -0.40 -11.12 2.45
CA THR A 135 -0.38 -10.77 3.86
C THR A 135 -1.76 -10.92 4.52
N VAL A 136 -2.80 -10.45 3.86
CA VAL A 136 -4.20 -10.57 4.33
C VAL A 136 -4.61 -12.04 4.47
N ARG A 137 -4.21 -12.89 3.52
CA ARG A 137 -4.44 -14.33 3.52
C ARG A 137 -3.60 -15.08 4.56
N GLY A 138 -2.75 -14.36 5.31
CA GLY A 138 -1.95 -14.91 6.40
C GLY A 138 -0.62 -15.50 5.97
N MET A 139 -0.12 -15.17 4.77
CA MET A 139 1.20 -15.61 4.34
C MET A 139 2.28 -14.96 5.22
N ASP A 140 3.14 -15.80 5.79
CA ASP A 140 4.38 -15.39 6.45
C ASP A 140 5.53 -15.47 5.43
N HIS A 141 5.79 -14.35 4.77
CA HIS A 141 6.81 -14.27 3.71
C HIS A 141 8.19 -14.68 4.24
N GLU A 142 8.52 -14.38 5.50
CA GLU A 142 9.80 -14.79 6.08
C GLU A 142 9.89 -16.30 6.27
N ALA A 143 8.86 -16.93 6.82
CA ALA A 143 8.81 -18.37 6.98
C ALA A 143 8.78 -19.07 5.62
N GLU A 144 8.00 -18.57 4.67
CA GLU A 144 7.91 -19.13 3.33
C GLU A 144 9.22 -19.00 2.55
N SER A 145 9.96 -17.91 2.68
CA SER A 145 11.25 -17.72 1.99
C SER A 145 12.34 -18.73 2.41
N ARG A 146 12.16 -19.40 3.56
CA ARG A 146 13.06 -20.47 4.04
C ARG A 146 12.71 -21.84 3.47
N ARG A 147 11.53 -21.97 2.86
CA ARG A 147 11.06 -23.23 2.26
C ARG A 147 11.48 -23.30 0.80
N ARG A 148 12.14 -24.38 0.42
CA ARG A 148 12.45 -24.63 -0.99
C ARG A 148 11.14 -24.77 -1.76
N SER A 149 11.06 -24.15 -2.94
CA SER A 149 9.88 -24.19 -3.82
C SER A 149 8.59 -23.53 -3.30
N SER A 150 8.67 -22.68 -2.28
CA SER A 150 7.51 -21.87 -1.85
C SER A 150 7.10 -20.80 -2.88
N GLY A 151 8.00 -20.44 -3.80
CA GLY A 151 7.82 -19.31 -4.70
C GLY A 151 8.00 -17.94 -4.03
N VAL A 152 8.57 -17.93 -2.81
CA VAL A 152 8.92 -16.72 -2.06
C VAL A 152 10.42 -16.65 -1.88
N TRP A 153 11.02 -15.49 -2.13
CA TRP A 153 12.46 -15.28 -1.92
C TRP A 153 12.74 -13.85 -1.45
N ARG A 154 13.91 -13.64 -0.86
CA ARG A 154 14.36 -12.30 -0.46
C ARG A 154 14.87 -11.53 -1.67
N ALA A 155 14.39 -10.30 -1.85
CA ALA A 155 14.82 -9.39 -2.89
C ALA A 155 14.68 -7.93 -2.42
N PHE A 156 15.59 -7.07 -2.84
CA PHE A 156 15.50 -5.61 -2.68
C PHE A 156 15.16 -5.11 -1.26
N GLY A 157 15.64 -5.80 -0.24
CA GLY A 157 15.37 -5.45 1.16
C GLY A 157 14.02 -5.92 1.71
N GLY A 158 13.24 -6.67 0.91
CA GLY A 158 11.95 -7.27 1.28
C GLY A 158 11.83 -8.71 0.83
N PHE A 159 10.62 -9.07 0.46
CA PHE A 159 10.28 -10.37 -0.10
C PHE A 159 9.64 -10.19 -1.46
N GLU A 160 9.89 -11.14 -2.33
CA GLU A 160 9.32 -11.24 -3.66
C GLU A 160 8.58 -12.58 -3.78
N THR A 161 7.50 -12.62 -4.58
CA THR A 161 6.72 -13.83 -4.78
C THR A 161 6.40 -14.07 -6.24
N GLY A 162 6.30 -15.35 -6.61
CA GLY A 162 5.83 -15.72 -7.95
C GLY A 162 4.41 -15.24 -8.21
N GLY A 163 3.55 -15.20 -7.17
CA GLY A 163 2.17 -14.71 -7.24
C GLY A 163 2.10 -13.23 -7.61
N ALA A 164 2.90 -12.39 -6.94
CA ALA A 164 2.94 -10.95 -7.21
C ALA A 164 3.44 -10.64 -8.63
N ILE A 165 4.51 -11.30 -9.06
CA ILE A 165 5.02 -11.16 -10.43
C ILE A 165 3.95 -11.53 -11.48
N GLU A 166 3.28 -12.66 -11.27
CA GLU A 166 2.25 -13.13 -12.21
C GLU A 166 1.04 -12.19 -12.24
N ALA A 167 0.60 -11.70 -11.07
CA ALA A 167 -0.50 -10.74 -10.97
C ALA A 167 -0.19 -9.45 -11.73
N GLY A 168 1.01 -8.87 -11.52
CA GLY A 168 1.46 -7.69 -12.23
C GLY A 168 1.46 -7.88 -13.73
N ARG A 169 2.09 -8.94 -14.23
CA ARG A 169 2.16 -9.25 -15.67
C ARG A 169 0.77 -9.46 -16.28
N ARG A 170 -0.12 -10.11 -15.57
CA ARG A 170 -1.50 -10.36 -16.03
C ARG A 170 -2.26 -9.05 -16.19
N VAL A 171 -2.24 -8.19 -15.18
CA VAL A 171 -2.90 -6.88 -15.22
C VAL A 171 -2.32 -6.03 -16.35
N TRP A 172 -1.00 -6.01 -16.52
CA TRP A 172 -0.36 -5.32 -17.63
C TRP A 172 -0.84 -5.82 -18.99
N LYS A 173 -0.88 -7.14 -19.18
CA LYS A 173 -1.36 -7.75 -20.41
C LYS A 173 -2.84 -7.40 -20.68
N GLU A 174 -3.71 -7.54 -19.69
CA GLU A 174 -5.13 -7.23 -19.81
C GLU A 174 -5.36 -5.77 -20.18
N ALA A 175 -4.65 -4.85 -19.54
CA ALA A 175 -4.79 -3.41 -19.78
C ALA A 175 -4.28 -2.97 -21.15
N ASN A 176 -3.28 -3.66 -21.70
CA ASN A 176 -2.67 -3.32 -23.00
C ASN A 176 -3.15 -4.19 -24.16
N SER A 177 -4.01 -5.18 -23.91
CA SER A 177 -4.65 -5.93 -25.00
C SER A 177 -5.61 -5.03 -25.74
N ALA A 178 -5.60 -5.11 -27.08
CA ALA A 178 -6.61 -4.42 -27.89
C ALA A 178 -8.00 -4.92 -27.49
N PRO A 179 -9.01 -4.02 -27.41
CA PRO A 179 -10.37 -4.46 -27.18
C PRO A 179 -10.76 -5.47 -28.27
N GLU A 180 -11.25 -6.64 -27.86
CA GLU A 180 -11.83 -7.58 -28.81
C GLU A 180 -12.93 -6.85 -29.58
N ARG A 181 -12.78 -6.79 -30.91
CA ARG A 181 -13.83 -6.23 -31.79
C ARG A 181 -15.02 -7.20 -31.73
N GLN A 182 -16.00 -6.82 -30.95
CA GLN A 182 -17.33 -7.47 -30.99
C GLN A 182 -18.06 -7.09 -32.26
#